data_18bc24954a9b977ba67707c66a73f482
#
_entry.id   18bc24954a9b977ba67707c66a73f482
#
_cell.length_a   1.000
_cell.length_b   1.000
_cell.length_c   1.000
_cell.angle_alpha   90.00
_cell.angle_beta   90.00
_cell.angle_gamma   90.00
#
_symmetry.space_group_name_H-M   'P 1'
#
loop_
_entity.id
_entity.type
_entity.pdbx_description
1 polymer ?
#
loop_
_entity_poly.entity_id
_entity_poly.type
_entity_poly.pdbx_seq_one_letter_code
_entity_poly.pdbx_strand_id
1 'polypeptide(L)'
;MNIENSLKKLGLSGHNIGTSTGSNYFSNGDSISSYSPVDGKEIGTVSTTTYEDYNKVIESAQSAFKYWRTVPAPQRGEIVRQFGNKLRELKEPLGVLVSYEMGKSFQEGLGEVQEMIDICDFAVGLSRQLHGLTMHSERPGHRMYEQYHPLGIVGIISAFNFPVAVWSWNTALAWICGDVCVWKPSEKTPLCSVACQKIIADILKENDLPEGISCLINGDYKVGEYMTKDKRIPLISATGSTRMGKIVASEVGARLGKSLLELGGNNAIIVTPDADVKMTVMGAVFGAVGTAGQRCTSTRRLIIHEDIYNEVRDAVVNAYKQIKIGNPLDQSNHVGPVIDKLAVDMYSKALDKVVEE
;
A
#
# COMPACT_ATOMS: atom_id res chain seq x y z
N MET A 1 1.14 -9.03 -22.65
CA MET A 1 2.29 -8.88 -21.71
C MET A 1 2.61 -10.24 -21.14
N ASN A 2 3.87 -10.52 -20.84
CA ASN A 2 4.30 -11.84 -20.36
C ASN A 2 4.66 -11.75 -18.88
N ILE A 3 3.86 -12.40 -18.03
CA ILE A 3 4.07 -12.42 -16.59
C ILE A 3 5.40 -13.11 -16.21
N GLU A 4 5.77 -14.21 -16.87
CA GLU A 4 7.01 -14.95 -16.57
C GLU A 4 8.25 -14.08 -16.75
N ASN A 5 8.28 -13.26 -17.81
CA ASN A 5 9.37 -12.32 -18.04
C ASN A 5 9.42 -11.23 -16.95
N SER A 6 8.25 -10.76 -16.49
CA SER A 6 8.16 -9.78 -15.40
C SER A 6 8.64 -10.36 -14.07
N LEU A 7 8.23 -11.59 -13.73
CA LEU A 7 8.71 -12.28 -12.53
C LEU A 7 10.24 -12.43 -12.55
N LYS A 8 10.81 -12.83 -13.70
CA LYS A 8 12.27 -12.95 -13.87
C LYS A 8 12.99 -11.62 -13.69
N LYS A 9 12.47 -10.53 -14.29
CA LYS A 9 13.06 -9.18 -14.15
C LYS A 9 13.02 -8.67 -12.71
N LEU A 10 11.99 -9.06 -11.93
CA LEU A 10 11.83 -8.73 -10.52
C LEU A 10 12.58 -9.70 -9.59
N GLY A 11 13.30 -10.68 -10.14
CA GLY A 11 14.05 -11.67 -9.36
C GLY A 11 13.17 -12.64 -8.59
N LEU A 12 11.91 -12.83 -8.99
CA LEU A 12 10.97 -13.77 -8.37
C LEU A 12 11.11 -15.17 -8.99
N SER A 13 10.90 -16.17 -8.15
CA SER A 13 10.92 -17.60 -8.52
C SER A 13 9.62 -18.30 -8.08
N GLY A 14 9.48 -19.59 -8.38
CA GLY A 14 8.33 -20.38 -7.94
C GLY A 14 8.19 -20.44 -6.41
N HIS A 15 9.31 -20.36 -5.68
CA HIS A 15 9.33 -20.25 -4.21
C HIS A 15 10.16 -19.03 -3.79
N ASN A 16 9.61 -18.20 -2.91
CA ASN A 16 10.24 -16.97 -2.44
C ASN A 16 10.25 -16.93 -0.91
N ILE A 17 11.28 -16.33 -0.33
CA ILE A 17 11.36 -16.13 1.12
C ILE A 17 10.63 -14.84 1.47
N GLY A 18 9.71 -14.92 2.43
CA GLY A 18 8.82 -13.82 2.80
C GLY A 18 9.23 -13.00 4.01
N THR A 19 10.36 -13.33 4.65
CA THR A 19 10.90 -12.56 5.78
C THR A 19 12.25 -11.96 5.38
N SER A 20 12.46 -10.68 5.65
CA SER A 20 13.73 -10.00 5.35
C SER A 20 14.00 -8.87 6.33
N THR A 21 15.27 -8.68 6.67
CA THR A 21 15.76 -7.51 7.42
C THR A 21 16.29 -6.38 6.54
N GLY A 22 16.24 -6.59 5.24
CA GLY A 22 16.77 -5.68 4.23
C GLY A 22 17.24 -6.48 3.04
N SER A 23 18.51 -6.83 3.04
CA SER A 23 19.13 -7.68 2.02
C SER A 23 19.24 -9.16 2.44
N ASN A 24 19.10 -9.46 3.71
CA ASN A 24 19.08 -10.82 4.24
C ASN A 24 17.66 -11.37 4.27
N TYR A 25 17.48 -12.54 3.66
CA TYR A 25 16.22 -13.27 3.61
C TYR A 25 16.30 -14.56 4.40
N PHE A 26 15.30 -14.81 5.22
CA PHE A 26 15.20 -16.03 6.03
C PHE A 26 13.72 -16.31 6.37
N SER A 27 13.38 -17.54 6.63
CA SER A 27 12.05 -17.92 7.14
C SER A 27 12.06 -19.36 7.63
N ASN A 28 11.37 -19.59 8.74
CA ASN A 28 11.10 -20.91 9.30
C ASN A 28 9.61 -21.26 9.29
N GLY A 29 8.79 -20.42 8.67
CA GLY A 29 7.35 -20.61 8.60
C GLY A 29 6.88 -21.38 7.37
N ASP A 30 5.62 -21.79 7.40
CA ASP A 30 4.95 -22.41 6.27
C ASP A 30 4.88 -21.46 5.07
N SER A 31 4.63 -22.04 3.89
CA SER A 31 4.45 -21.24 2.67
C SER A 31 2.98 -20.94 2.40
N ILE A 32 2.69 -19.74 1.91
CA ILE A 32 1.42 -19.35 1.34
C ILE A 32 1.54 -19.30 -0.18
N SER A 33 0.53 -19.78 -0.90
CA SER A 33 0.46 -19.69 -2.36
C SER A 33 -0.21 -18.39 -2.78
N SER A 34 0.37 -17.73 -3.78
CA SER A 34 -0.24 -16.60 -4.47
C SER A 34 -0.93 -17.10 -5.74
N TYR A 35 -2.22 -16.79 -5.88
CA TYR A 35 -3.02 -17.17 -7.04
C TYR A 35 -3.46 -15.94 -7.81
N SER A 36 -3.37 -16.01 -9.14
CA SER A 36 -3.93 -14.94 -9.97
C SER A 36 -5.45 -15.02 -10.02
N PRO A 37 -6.17 -13.92 -9.73
CA PRO A 37 -7.61 -13.87 -9.93
C PRO A 37 -8.01 -13.85 -11.41
N VAL A 38 -7.04 -13.71 -12.32
CA VAL A 38 -7.26 -13.62 -13.77
C VAL A 38 -7.61 -14.98 -14.37
N ASP A 39 -6.88 -16.02 -13.97
CA ASP A 39 -7.01 -17.37 -14.54
C ASP A 39 -6.93 -18.49 -13.47
N GLY A 40 -6.88 -18.13 -12.19
CA GLY A 40 -6.84 -19.05 -11.05
C GLY A 40 -5.52 -19.83 -10.90
N LYS A 41 -4.49 -19.51 -11.68
CA LYS A 41 -3.20 -20.20 -11.60
C LYS A 41 -2.39 -19.74 -10.41
N GLU A 42 -1.65 -20.66 -9.81
CA GLU A 42 -0.60 -20.32 -8.87
C GLU A 42 0.53 -19.56 -9.57
N ILE A 43 0.87 -18.40 -9.04
CA ILE A 43 1.97 -17.57 -9.54
C ILE A 43 3.28 -18.01 -8.89
N GLY A 44 3.23 -18.37 -7.62
CA GLY A 44 4.33 -18.82 -6.82
C GLY A 44 3.98 -18.87 -5.34
N THR A 45 4.92 -19.30 -4.52
CA THR A 45 4.76 -19.40 -3.07
C THR A 45 5.68 -18.44 -2.34
N VAL A 46 5.26 -18.04 -1.14
CA VAL A 46 6.04 -17.17 -0.24
C VAL A 46 6.03 -17.78 1.15
N SER A 47 7.21 -17.99 1.74
CA SER A 47 7.30 -18.47 3.13
C SER A 47 6.89 -17.39 4.13
N THR A 48 6.23 -17.81 5.21
CA THR A 48 5.68 -16.89 6.23
C THR A 48 6.66 -16.66 7.37
N THR A 49 6.47 -15.57 8.08
CA THR A 49 7.27 -15.16 9.22
C THR A 49 6.79 -15.84 10.50
N THR A 50 7.64 -16.60 11.17
CA THR A 50 7.36 -17.13 12.51
C THR A 50 7.51 -16.05 13.58
N TYR A 51 7.05 -16.32 14.81
CA TYR A 51 7.26 -15.38 15.91
C TYR A 51 8.75 -15.18 16.25
N GLU A 52 9.58 -16.23 16.10
CA GLU A 52 11.01 -16.14 16.29
C GLU A 52 11.67 -15.29 15.21
N ASP A 53 11.29 -15.48 13.95
CA ASP A 53 11.79 -14.68 12.83
C ASP A 53 11.36 -13.21 12.97
N TYR A 54 10.11 -12.97 13.41
CA TYR A 54 9.60 -11.63 13.72
C TYR A 54 10.49 -10.93 14.76
N ASN A 55 10.87 -11.60 15.84
CA ASN A 55 11.72 -11.01 16.86
C ASN A 55 13.11 -10.63 16.32
N LYS A 56 13.71 -11.47 15.47
CA LYS A 56 14.98 -11.15 14.79
C LYS A 56 14.85 -9.90 13.90
N VAL A 57 13.72 -9.78 13.19
CA VAL A 57 13.42 -8.59 12.37
C VAL A 57 13.35 -7.34 13.24
N ILE A 58 12.62 -7.38 14.36
CA ILE A 58 12.46 -6.22 15.25
C ILE A 58 13.79 -5.84 15.91
N GLU A 59 14.60 -6.79 16.32
CA GLU A 59 15.95 -6.54 16.90
C GLU A 59 16.86 -5.87 15.86
N SER A 60 16.84 -6.35 14.61
CA SER A 60 17.57 -5.73 13.51
C SER A 60 17.10 -4.30 13.27
N ALA A 61 15.78 -4.08 13.22
CA ALA A 61 15.19 -2.75 13.03
C ALA A 61 15.57 -1.79 14.19
N GLN A 62 15.55 -2.24 15.45
CA GLN A 62 16.00 -1.44 16.59
C GLN A 62 17.48 -1.06 16.49
N SER A 63 18.33 -1.96 16.01
CA SER A 63 19.75 -1.69 15.78
C SER A 63 19.94 -0.67 14.67
N ALA A 64 19.28 -0.87 13.54
CA ALA A 64 19.34 0.05 12.39
C ALA A 64 18.85 1.45 12.75
N PHE A 65 17.81 1.57 13.55
CA PHE A 65 17.29 2.87 13.98
C PHE A 65 18.33 3.73 14.69
N LYS A 66 19.20 3.13 15.52
CA LYS A 66 20.25 3.86 16.21
C LYS A 66 21.21 4.55 15.24
N TYR A 67 21.49 3.92 14.11
CA TYR A 67 22.30 4.47 13.03
C TYR A 67 21.50 5.44 12.17
N TRP A 68 20.35 4.99 11.63
CA TRP A 68 19.58 5.72 10.63
C TRP A 68 19.09 7.10 11.10
N ARG A 69 18.68 7.20 12.35
CA ARG A 69 18.28 8.47 12.97
C ARG A 69 19.37 9.53 13.00
N THR A 70 20.65 9.14 12.93
CA THR A 70 21.79 10.06 12.94
C THR A 70 22.23 10.49 11.54
N VAL A 71 21.81 9.79 10.50
CA VAL A 71 22.06 10.16 9.11
C VAL A 71 21.29 11.44 8.77
N PRO A 72 21.92 12.48 8.22
CA PRO A 72 21.23 13.72 7.83
C PRO A 72 20.05 13.47 6.89
N ALA A 73 18.93 14.17 7.09
CA ALA A 73 17.72 13.98 6.29
C ALA A 73 17.94 14.05 4.77
N PRO A 74 18.74 14.99 4.22
CA PRO A 74 19.03 15.02 2.78
C PRO A 74 19.79 13.78 2.27
N GLN A 75 20.62 13.16 3.12
CA GLN A 75 21.31 11.90 2.76
C GLN A 75 20.33 10.73 2.76
N ARG A 76 19.40 10.69 3.71
CA ARG A 76 18.28 9.73 3.66
C ARG A 76 17.41 9.93 2.42
N GLY A 77 17.17 11.19 2.04
CA GLY A 77 16.50 11.57 0.80
C GLY A 77 17.20 11.04 -0.46
N GLU A 78 18.54 10.99 -0.45
CA GLU A 78 19.30 10.39 -1.57
C GLU A 78 19.00 8.90 -1.75
N ILE A 79 18.86 8.15 -0.67
CA ILE A 79 18.45 6.73 -0.72
C ILE A 79 17.05 6.58 -1.30
N VAL A 80 16.12 7.45 -0.88
CA VAL A 80 14.75 7.49 -1.44
C VAL A 80 14.77 7.85 -2.94
N ARG A 81 15.64 8.77 -3.36
CA ARG A 81 15.81 9.12 -4.79
C ARG A 81 16.27 7.92 -5.61
N GLN A 82 17.25 7.15 -5.11
CA GLN A 82 17.73 5.94 -5.76
C GLN A 82 16.60 4.91 -5.89
N PHE A 83 15.78 4.75 -4.85
CA PHE A 83 14.61 3.89 -4.89
C PHE A 83 13.61 4.35 -5.95
N GLY A 84 13.27 5.63 -6.02
CA GLY A 84 12.41 6.18 -7.06
C GLY A 84 12.95 5.94 -8.49
N ASN A 85 14.26 6.04 -8.69
CA ASN A 85 14.88 5.74 -9.99
C ASN A 85 14.77 4.25 -10.36
N LYS A 86 15.01 3.35 -9.40
CA LYS A 86 14.88 1.90 -9.63
C LYS A 86 13.43 1.52 -9.95
N LEU A 87 12.46 2.19 -9.32
CA LEU A 87 11.05 2.04 -9.64
C LEU A 87 10.71 2.49 -11.07
N ARG A 88 11.33 3.57 -11.57
CA ARG A 88 11.17 4.01 -12.97
C ARG A 88 11.66 2.96 -13.96
N GLU A 89 12.81 2.35 -13.67
CA GLU A 89 13.37 1.27 -14.50
C GLU A 89 12.50 0.02 -14.51
N LEU A 90 11.89 -0.32 -13.38
CA LEU A 90 11.10 -1.54 -13.17
C LEU A 90 9.58 -1.30 -13.20
N LYS A 91 9.14 -0.13 -13.67
CA LYS A 91 7.72 0.26 -13.65
C LYS A 91 6.83 -0.74 -14.38
N GLU A 92 7.21 -1.13 -15.59
CA GLU A 92 6.42 -2.05 -16.40
C GLU A 92 6.35 -3.46 -15.77
N PRO A 93 7.48 -4.15 -15.45
CA PRO A 93 7.39 -5.48 -14.85
C PRO A 93 6.67 -5.50 -13.49
N LEU A 94 6.84 -4.46 -12.65
CA LEU A 94 6.12 -4.38 -11.38
C LEU A 94 4.63 -4.11 -11.60
N GLY A 95 4.26 -3.23 -12.54
CA GLY A 95 2.87 -2.98 -12.92
C GLY A 95 2.17 -4.22 -13.48
N VAL A 96 2.86 -5.03 -14.29
CA VAL A 96 2.36 -6.34 -14.74
C VAL A 96 2.10 -7.28 -13.58
N LEU A 97 3.03 -7.37 -12.63
CA LEU A 97 2.87 -8.21 -11.44
C LEU A 97 1.66 -7.76 -10.60
N VAL A 98 1.54 -6.46 -10.32
CA VAL A 98 0.40 -5.88 -9.58
C VAL A 98 -0.92 -6.24 -10.26
N SER A 99 -1.00 -6.09 -11.59
CA SER A 99 -2.23 -6.41 -12.33
C SER A 99 -2.55 -7.90 -12.33
N TYR A 100 -1.56 -8.76 -12.42
CA TYR A 100 -1.77 -10.20 -12.48
C TYR A 100 -2.06 -10.83 -11.12
N GLU A 101 -1.40 -10.34 -10.05
CA GLU A 101 -1.59 -10.86 -8.69
C GLU A 101 -2.86 -10.30 -8.02
N MET A 102 -3.22 -9.03 -8.32
CA MET A 102 -4.36 -8.36 -7.68
C MET A 102 -5.62 -8.34 -8.55
N GLY A 103 -5.48 -8.32 -9.87
CA GLY A 103 -6.61 -8.32 -10.80
C GLY A 103 -6.99 -6.95 -11.36
N LYS A 104 -6.38 -5.83 -10.94
CA LYS A 104 -6.66 -4.50 -11.50
C LYS A 104 -6.12 -4.35 -12.92
N SER A 105 -6.67 -3.41 -13.70
CA SER A 105 -6.23 -3.17 -15.08
C SER A 105 -4.74 -2.82 -15.14
N PHE A 106 -4.10 -3.09 -16.28
CA PHE A 106 -2.67 -2.80 -16.46
C PHE A 106 -2.34 -1.32 -16.27
N GLN A 107 -3.22 -0.44 -16.73
CA GLN A 107 -3.04 1.00 -16.53
C GLN A 107 -3.09 1.38 -15.05
N GLU A 108 -3.93 0.73 -14.25
CA GLU A 108 -3.95 0.91 -12.80
C GLU A 108 -2.71 0.33 -12.13
N GLY A 109 -2.20 -0.81 -12.61
CA GLY A 109 -0.94 -1.39 -12.14
C GLY A 109 0.26 -0.45 -12.40
N LEU A 110 0.34 0.14 -13.60
CA LEU A 110 1.33 1.16 -13.91
C LEU A 110 1.14 2.44 -13.09
N GLY A 111 -0.11 2.85 -12.88
CA GLY A 111 -0.47 4.01 -12.06
C GLY A 111 -0.02 3.82 -10.61
N GLU A 112 -0.20 2.62 -10.05
CA GLU A 112 0.23 2.31 -8.70
C GLU A 112 1.75 2.41 -8.53
N VAL A 113 2.53 1.92 -9.50
CA VAL A 113 3.99 2.11 -9.48
C VAL A 113 4.36 3.58 -9.70
N GLN A 114 3.57 4.34 -10.48
CA GLN A 114 3.78 5.79 -10.62
C GLN A 114 3.59 6.50 -9.28
N GLU A 115 2.58 6.13 -8.50
CA GLU A 115 2.38 6.71 -7.16
C GLU A 115 3.57 6.43 -6.22
N MET A 116 4.21 5.26 -6.34
CA MET A 116 5.46 4.97 -5.61
C MET A 116 6.60 5.93 -6.02
N ILE A 117 6.71 6.23 -7.31
CA ILE A 117 7.70 7.15 -7.84
C ILE A 117 7.43 8.57 -7.34
N ASP A 118 6.17 9.01 -7.43
CA ASP A 118 5.76 10.36 -7.07
C ASP A 118 5.98 10.65 -5.57
N ILE A 119 5.69 9.68 -4.71
CA ILE A 119 5.96 9.83 -3.27
C ILE A 119 7.46 9.86 -2.97
N CYS A 120 8.29 9.14 -3.72
CA CYS A 120 9.74 9.25 -3.59
C CYS A 120 10.22 10.65 -3.94
N ASP A 121 9.76 11.23 -5.06
CA ASP A 121 10.12 12.59 -5.48
C ASP A 121 9.68 13.63 -4.43
N PHE A 122 8.47 13.50 -3.91
CA PHE A 122 7.96 14.35 -2.84
C PHE A 122 8.79 14.23 -1.55
N ALA A 123 9.10 13.01 -1.12
CA ALA A 123 9.91 12.76 0.06
C ALA A 123 11.33 13.34 -0.06
N VAL A 124 11.95 13.25 -1.25
CA VAL A 124 13.26 13.87 -1.52
C VAL A 124 13.20 15.37 -1.30
N GLY A 125 12.18 16.05 -1.80
CA GLY A 125 11.95 17.47 -1.56
C GLY A 125 11.78 17.79 -0.08
N LEU A 126 10.93 17.03 0.62
CA LEU A 126 10.66 17.18 2.05
C LEU A 126 11.89 16.93 2.92
N SER A 127 12.86 16.12 2.50
CA SER A 127 14.07 15.83 3.28
C SER A 127 14.88 17.10 3.64
N ARG A 128 14.65 18.20 2.90
CA ARG A 128 15.26 19.52 3.16
C ARG A 128 14.32 20.51 3.85
N GLN A 129 13.08 20.10 4.15
CA GLN A 129 12.02 20.96 4.66
C GLN A 129 11.43 20.43 5.99
N LEU A 130 12.14 19.53 6.68
CA LEU A 130 11.74 19.03 8.00
C LEU A 130 12.07 20.06 9.10
N HIS A 131 11.43 21.23 9.01
CA HIS A 131 11.62 22.34 9.95
C HIS A 131 10.44 22.44 10.92
N GLY A 132 10.68 22.99 12.11
CA GLY A 132 9.67 23.41 13.06
C GLY A 132 9.54 24.93 13.14
N LEU A 133 8.64 25.41 13.97
CA LEU A 133 8.42 26.83 14.24
C LEU A 133 9.49 27.37 15.19
N THR A 134 9.90 28.61 15.00
CA THR A 134 10.68 29.38 15.96
C THR A 134 9.79 30.49 16.51
N MET A 135 9.72 30.62 17.85
CA MET A 135 8.85 31.57 18.51
C MET A 135 9.59 32.32 19.62
N HIS A 136 9.05 33.50 20.00
CA HIS A 136 9.58 34.28 21.08
C HIS A 136 9.19 33.71 22.45
N SER A 137 10.09 33.80 23.43
CA SER A 137 9.82 33.47 24.82
C SER A 137 9.37 34.71 25.61
N GLU A 138 8.47 34.52 26.56
CA GLU A 138 8.10 35.52 27.58
C GLU A 138 9.25 35.78 28.58
N ARG A 139 10.25 34.89 28.64
CA ARG A 139 11.33 34.94 29.62
C ARG A 139 12.60 35.57 29.03
N PRO A 140 13.24 36.50 29.70
CA PRO A 140 14.53 37.07 29.25
C PRO A 140 15.61 35.99 29.11
N GLY A 141 16.37 36.04 28.03
CA GLY A 141 17.48 35.10 27.77
C GLY A 141 17.04 33.69 27.33
N HIS A 142 15.75 33.47 27.05
CA HIS A 142 15.22 32.17 26.57
C HIS A 142 14.93 32.21 25.08
N ARG A 143 15.17 31.07 24.43
CA ARG A 143 14.83 30.80 23.04
C ARG A 143 13.87 29.59 22.98
N MET A 144 12.84 29.68 22.14
CA MET A 144 11.86 28.60 21.93
C MET A 144 11.84 28.24 20.46
N TYR A 145 11.81 26.94 20.20
CA TYR A 145 11.64 26.38 18.87
C TYR A 145 11.10 24.96 18.92
N GLU A 146 10.44 24.53 17.85
CA GLU A 146 10.01 23.16 17.63
C GLU A 146 11.10 22.41 16.85
N GLN A 147 11.29 21.15 17.20
CA GLN A 147 12.14 20.23 16.46
C GLN A 147 11.49 18.87 16.43
N TYR A 148 11.32 18.30 15.24
CA TYR A 148 10.78 16.97 15.05
C TYR A 148 11.90 15.93 15.09
N HIS A 149 11.67 14.86 15.86
CA HIS A 149 12.59 13.74 16.00
C HIS A 149 11.97 12.45 15.48
N PRO A 150 12.77 11.51 14.93
CA PRO A 150 12.31 10.19 14.55
C PRO A 150 11.61 9.46 15.68
N LEU A 151 10.55 8.73 15.36
CA LEU A 151 9.77 7.95 16.33
C LEU A 151 10.42 6.61 16.68
N GLY A 152 11.05 5.95 15.70
CA GLY A 152 11.63 4.63 15.88
C GLY A 152 11.29 3.67 14.75
N ILE A 153 10.66 2.54 15.09
CA ILE A 153 10.17 1.58 14.12
C ILE A 153 8.74 1.98 13.72
N VAL A 154 8.51 2.16 12.43
CA VAL A 154 7.17 2.31 11.87
C VAL A 154 6.72 0.95 11.33
N GLY A 155 5.70 0.39 11.96
CA GLY A 155 5.02 -0.81 11.48
C GLY A 155 4.00 -0.44 10.40
N ILE A 156 4.10 -1.03 9.22
CA ILE A 156 3.20 -0.76 8.10
C ILE A 156 2.41 -2.03 7.80
N ILE A 157 1.08 -1.94 7.87
CA ILE A 157 0.16 -3.01 7.46
C ILE A 157 -0.59 -2.52 6.24
N SER A 158 -0.43 -3.18 5.09
CA SER A 158 -1.06 -2.78 3.84
C SER A 158 -2.08 -3.81 3.35
N ALA A 159 -3.05 -3.33 2.55
CA ALA A 159 -4.13 -4.14 2.00
C ALA A 159 -3.81 -4.62 0.57
N PHE A 160 -4.55 -5.63 0.12
CA PHE A 160 -4.35 -6.28 -1.17
C PHE A 160 -4.63 -5.38 -2.38
N ASN A 161 -5.54 -4.41 -2.23
CA ASN A 161 -6.05 -3.63 -3.36
C ASN A 161 -5.06 -2.58 -3.90
N PHE A 162 -4.07 -2.19 -3.07
CA PHE A 162 -2.91 -1.39 -3.45
C PHE A 162 -1.65 -2.03 -2.85
N PRO A 163 -1.19 -3.15 -3.44
CA PRO A 163 -0.16 -4.00 -2.83
C PRO A 163 1.21 -3.34 -2.71
N VAL A 164 1.51 -2.29 -3.47
CA VAL A 164 2.83 -1.65 -3.48
C VAL A 164 2.81 -0.16 -3.12
N ALA A 165 1.81 0.61 -3.60
CA ALA A 165 1.79 2.06 -3.42
C ALA A 165 1.64 2.48 -1.95
N VAL A 166 0.65 1.92 -1.24
CA VAL A 166 0.36 2.30 0.16
C VAL A 166 1.57 2.10 1.07
N TRP A 167 2.30 1.00 0.89
CA TRP A 167 3.54 0.78 1.61
C TRP A 167 4.58 1.86 1.29
N SER A 168 4.77 2.20 0.02
CA SER A 168 5.78 3.17 -0.39
C SER A 168 5.49 4.58 0.14
N TRP A 169 4.22 4.98 0.21
CA TRP A 169 3.83 6.28 0.78
C TRP A 169 4.31 6.42 2.23
N ASN A 170 4.08 5.37 3.02
CA ASN A 170 4.52 5.35 4.41
C ASN A 170 6.05 5.27 4.51
N THR A 171 6.67 4.38 3.76
CA THR A 171 8.09 4.07 3.86
C THR A 171 8.97 5.24 3.42
N ALA A 172 8.67 5.88 2.28
CA ALA A 172 9.46 7.00 1.77
C ALA A 172 9.48 8.16 2.76
N LEU A 173 8.32 8.48 3.36
CA LEU A 173 8.20 9.54 4.36
C LEU A 173 8.87 9.17 5.68
N ALA A 174 8.68 7.95 6.18
CA ALA A 174 9.31 7.46 7.40
C ALA A 174 10.84 7.50 7.29
N TRP A 175 11.40 7.05 6.17
CA TRP A 175 12.84 7.05 5.97
C TRP A 175 13.47 8.44 6.01
N ILE A 176 12.88 9.42 5.33
CA ILE A 176 13.42 10.80 5.38
C ILE A 176 13.29 11.43 6.77
N CYS A 177 12.27 11.02 7.56
CA CYS A 177 12.14 11.43 8.95
C CYS A 177 13.16 10.75 9.88
N GLY A 178 13.84 9.70 9.43
CA GLY A 178 14.85 8.96 10.18
C GLY A 178 14.30 7.75 10.93
N ASP A 179 13.09 7.33 10.59
CA ASP A 179 12.47 6.11 11.07
C ASP A 179 12.88 4.92 10.20
N VAL A 180 12.76 3.71 10.74
CA VAL A 180 12.94 2.45 10.02
C VAL A 180 11.59 1.75 9.90
N CYS A 181 11.42 0.91 8.88
CA CYS A 181 10.13 0.33 8.54
C CYS A 181 10.11 -1.19 8.66
N VAL A 182 9.02 -1.73 9.23
CA VAL A 182 8.69 -3.14 9.19
C VAL A 182 7.34 -3.28 8.50
N TRP A 183 7.32 -3.93 7.35
CA TRP A 183 6.15 -4.06 6.49
C TRP A 183 5.52 -5.44 6.58
N LYS A 184 4.22 -5.49 6.90
CA LYS A 184 3.35 -6.66 6.78
C LYS A 184 2.36 -6.40 5.64
N PRO A 185 2.58 -6.97 4.45
CA PRO A 185 1.64 -6.87 3.32
C PRO A 185 0.41 -7.74 3.54
N SER A 186 -0.56 -7.64 2.61
CA SER A 186 -1.66 -8.61 2.55
C SER A 186 -1.15 -9.99 2.11
N GLU A 187 -1.65 -11.02 2.74
CA GLU A 187 -1.42 -12.42 2.37
C GLU A 187 -1.98 -12.79 0.99
N LYS A 188 -2.85 -11.94 0.41
CA LYS A 188 -3.44 -12.16 -0.91
C LYS A 188 -2.54 -11.70 -2.06
N THR A 189 -1.55 -10.84 -1.77
CA THR A 189 -0.63 -10.26 -2.76
C THR A 189 0.82 -10.27 -2.26
N PRO A 190 1.35 -11.44 -1.84
CA PRO A 190 2.65 -11.51 -1.20
C PRO A 190 3.83 -11.33 -2.16
N LEU A 191 3.68 -11.68 -3.45
CA LEU A 191 4.77 -11.57 -4.41
C LEU A 191 5.10 -10.11 -4.75
N CYS A 192 4.11 -9.23 -4.80
CA CYS A 192 4.32 -7.79 -4.94
C CYS A 192 5.25 -7.25 -3.85
N SER A 193 5.07 -7.71 -2.61
CA SER A 193 5.91 -7.27 -1.49
C SER A 193 7.34 -7.79 -1.57
N VAL A 194 7.50 -9.05 -1.97
CA VAL A 194 8.84 -9.64 -2.17
C VAL A 194 9.58 -8.91 -3.30
N ALA A 195 8.89 -8.57 -4.39
CA ALA A 195 9.47 -7.80 -5.48
C ALA A 195 9.98 -6.42 -5.01
N CYS A 196 9.17 -5.69 -4.26
CA CYS A 196 9.56 -4.40 -3.68
C CYS A 196 10.76 -4.54 -2.73
N GLN A 197 10.76 -5.57 -1.88
CA GLN A 197 11.86 -5.81 -0.94
C GLN A 197 13.17 -6.14 -1.67
N LYS A 198 13.11 -6.87 -2.80
CA LYS A 198 14.30 -7.15 -3.62
C LYS A 198 14.89 -5.88 -4.23
N ILE A 199 14.04 -4.98 -4.73
CA ILE A 199 14.48 -3.67 -5.25
C ILE A 199 15.22 -2.88 -4.16
N ILE A 200 14.69 -2.89 -2.93
CA ILE A 200 15.32 -2.18 -1.81
C ILE A 200 16.61 -2.87 -1.37
N ALA A 201 16.66 -4.19 -1.35
CA ALA A 201 17.85 -4.95 -0.97
C ALA A 201 19.08 -4.56 -1.80
N ASP A 202 18.88 -4.35 -3.10
CA ASP A 202 19.96 -3.91 -3.99
C ASP A 202 20.45 -2.51 -3.59
N ILE A 203 19.55 -1.57 -3.32
CA ILE A 203 19.89 -0.20 -2.91
C ILE A 203 20.62 -0.19 -1.57
N LEU A 204 20.17 -0.98 -0.59
CA LEU A 204 20.84 -1.08 0.71
C LEU A 204 22.27 -1.58 0.55
N LYS A 205 22.49 -2.61 -0.28
CA LYS A 205 23.82 -3.14 -0.57
C LYS A 205 24.70 -2.15 -1.32
N GLU A 206 24.18 -1.49 -2.36
CA GLU A 206 24.92 -0.50 -3.16
C GLU A 206 25.40 0.70 -2.34
N ASN A 207 24.75 0.96 -1.19
CA ASN A 207 25.08 2.08 -0.29
C ASN A 207 25.69 1.65 1.07
N ASP A 208 26.09 0.39 1.22
CA ASP A 208 26.65 -0.18 2.46
C ASP A 208 25.79 0.12 3.69
N LEU A 209 24.47 0.11 3.54
CA LEU A 209 23.53 0.40 4.62
C LEU A 209 23.27 -0.84 5.49
N PRO A 210 23.06 -0.65 6.79
CA PRO A 210 22.81 -1.78 7.70
C PRO A 210 21.46 -2.45 7.41
N GLU A 211 21.38 -3.73 7.77
CA GLU A 211 20.12 -4.47 7.87
C GLU A 211 19.19 -3.80 8.89
N GLY A 212 17.87 -3.85 8.66
CA GLY A 212 16.86 -3.35 9.58
C GLY A 212 16.26 -1.99 9.22
N ILE A 213 16.74 -1.30 8.17
CA ILE A 213 16.15 -0.05 7.70
C ILE A 213 14.80 -0.31 7.03
N SER A 214 14.71 -1.35 6.20
CA SER A 214 13.50 -1.79 5.53
C SER A 214 13.33 -3.28 5.70
N CYS A 215 12.35 -3.68 6.48
CA CYS A 215 12.08 -5.08 6.79
C CYS A 215 10.75 -5.54 6.20
N LEU A 216 10.70 -6.81 5.81
CA LEU A 216 9.51 -7.48 5.30
C LEU A 216 9.14 -8.66 6.21
N ILE A 217 7.85 -8.78 6.55
CA ILE A 217 7.29 -9.92 7.27
C ILE A 217 5.99 -10.36 6.57
N ASN A 218 6.00 -11.50 5.91
CA ASN A 218 4.82 -12.08 5.28
C ASN A 218 4.09 -13.04 6.21
N GLY A 219 2.77 -13.11 6.07
CA GLY A 219 1.92 -14.02 6.80
C GLY A 219 0.49 -13.51 6.93
N ASP A 220 -0.33 -14.28 7.63
CA ASP A 220 -1.73 -13.98 7.89
C ASP A 220 -1.91 -12.87 8.96
N TYR A 221 -3.15 -12.74 9.46
CA TYR A 221 -3.48 -11.74 10.48
C TYR A 221 -2.69 -11.91 11.78
N LYS A 222 -2.20 -13.13 12.12
CA LYS A 222 -1.41 -13.39 13.34
C LYS A 222 -0.08 -12.65 13.34
N VAL A 223 0.57 -12.57 12.17
CA VAL A 223 1.79 -11.76 12.02
C VAL A 223 1.48 -10.28 12.22
N GLY A 224 0.31 -9.80 11.78
CA GLY A 224 -0.17 -8.45 12.08
C GLY A 224 -0.39 -8.22 13.59
N GLU A 225 -0.90 -9.22 14.30
CA GLU A 225 -1.09 -9.14 15.76
C GLU A 225 0.24 -9.05 16.53
N TYR A 226 1.31 -9.69 16.06
CA TYR A 226 2.63 -9.51 16.66
C TYR A 226 3.01 -8.02 16.65
N MET A 227 2.81 -7.33 15.51
CA MET A 227 3.13 -5.91 15.38
C MET A 227 2.28 -5.02 16.27
N THR A 228 0.95 -5.25 16.29
CA THR A 228 0.03 -4.35 17.03
C THR A 228 0.25 -4.41 18.53
N LYS A 229 0.66 -5.58 19.05
CA LYS A 229 0.94 -5.81 20.47
C LYS A 229 2.35 -5.40 20.90
N ASP A 230 3.28 -5.23 19.96
CA ASP A 230 4.70 -4.98 20.26
C ASP A 230 4.98 -3.53 20.66
N LYS A 231 5.39 -3.31 21.89
CA LYS A 231 5.76 -1.99 22.43
C LYS A 231 7.01 -1.39 21.80
N ARG A 232 7.82 -2.20 21.10
CA ARG A 232 9.01 -1.73 20.37
C ARG A 232 8.66 -0.96 19.09
N ILE A 233 7.38 -1.05 18.62
CA ILE A 233 6.88 -0.34 17.47
C ILE A 233 6.00 0.84 17.93
N PRO A 234 6.52 2.07 18.00
CA PRO A 234 5.79 3.22 18.51
C PRO A 234 4.63 3.67 17.61
N LEU A 235 4.70 3.43 16.30
CA LEU A 235 3.68 3.80 15.33
C LEU A 235 3.31 2.60 14.46
N ILE A 236 2.00 2.32 14.37
CA ILE A 236 1.43 1.40 13.38
C ILE A 236 0.63 2.22 12.36
N SER A 237 1.04 2.18 11.09
CA SER A 237 0.24 2.68 9.97
C SER A 237 -0.45 1.50 9.29
N ALA A 238 -1.77 1.44 9.38
CA ALA A 238 -2.55 0.30 8.89
C ALA A 238 -3.63 0.74 7.91
N THR A 239 -3.60 0.14 6.72
CA THR A 239 -4.61 0.30 5.68
C THR A 239 -5.39 -0.99 5.50
N GLY A 240 -6.73 -0.92 5.58
CA GLY A 240 -7.57 -2.10 5.44
C GLY A 240 -9.04 -1.86 5.78
N SER A 241 -9.73 -2.92 6.21
CA SER A 241 -11.15 -2.82 6.56
C SER A 241 -11.38 -2.05 7.87
N THR A 242 -12.54 -1.41 8.00
CA THR A 242 -12.96 -0.76 9.25
C THR A 242 -12.93 -1.74 10.44
N ARG A 243 -13.27 -3.01 10.21
CA ARG A 243 -13.19 -4.05 11.25
C ARG A 243 -11.75 -4.23 11.74
N MET A 244 -10.80 -4.37 10.82
CA MET A 244 -9.38 -4.49 11.15
C MET A 244 -8.88 -3.22 11.85
N GLY A 245 -9.23 -2.04 11.34
CA GLY A 245 -8.83 -0.77 11.94
C GLY A 245 -9.27 -0.61 13.39
N LYS A 246 -10.49 -1.04 13.75
CA LYS A 246 -10.97 -1.04 15.13
C LYS A 246 -10.13 -1.93 16.05
N ILE A 247 -9.72 -3.10 15.58
CA ILE A 247 -8.85 -4.03 16.32
C ILE A 247 -7.47 -3.39 16.53
N VAL A 248 -6.86 -2.88 15.45
CA VAL A 248 -5.56 -2.20 15.51
C VAL A 248 -5.60 -1.01 16.47
N ALA A 249 -6.63 -0.16 16.37
CA ALA A 249 -6.79 0.99 17.27
C ALA A 249 -6.84 0.57 18.74
N SER A 250 -7.62 -0.46 19.05
CA SER A 250 -7.76 -0.98 20.41
C SER A 250 -6.45 -1.54 20.96
N GLU A 251 -5.79 -2.41 20.22
CA GLU A 251 -4.53 -3.07 20.63
C GLU A 251 -3.39 -2.06 20.80
N VAL A 252 -3.24 -1.15 19.83
CA VAL A 252 -2.18 -0.13 19.86
C VAL A 252 -2.47 0.91 20.95
N GLY A 253 -3.74 1.32 21.12
CA GLY A 253 -4.15 2.25 22.17
C GLY A 253 -3.95 1.68 23.57
N ALA A 254 -4.23 0.39 23.79
CA ALA A 254 -4.01 -0.29 25.08
C ALA A 254 -2.57 -0.22 25.57
N ARG A 255 -1.59 -0.11 24.67
CA ARG A 255 -0.17 0.05 25.00
C ARG A 255 0.36 1.48 24.90
N LEU A 256 -0.52 2.47 24.70
CA LEU A 256 -0.23 3.89 24.49
C LEU A 256 0.66 4.15 23.24
N GLY A 257 0.59 3.28 22.24
CA GLY A 257 1.20 3.47 20.94
C GLY A 257 0.39 4.42 20.06
N LYS A 258 0.97 4.82 18.92
CA LYS A 258 0.29 5.64 17.92
C LYS A 258 -0.22 4.75 16.78
N SER A 259 -1.41 5.05 16.27
CA SER A 259 -1.94 4.41 15.06
C SER A 259 -2.38 5.46 14.05
N LEU A 260 -2.04 5.22 12.77
CA LEU A 260 -2.56 5.92 11.62
C LEU A 260 -3.38 4.91 10.83
N LEU A 261 -4.67 5.18 10.63
CA LEU A 261 -5.61 4.20 10.09
C LEU A 261 -6.27 4.74 8.84
N GLU A 262 -6.00 4.08 7.71
CA GLU A 262 -6.66 4.30 6.43
C GLU A 262 -7.65 3.16 6.18
N LEU A 263 -8.94 3.47 6.23
CA LEU A 263 -10.00 2.46 6.31
C LEU A 263 -10.98 2.59 5.13
N GLY A 264 -12.02 1.76 5.13
CA GLY A 264 -13.07 1.81 4.14
C GLY A 264 -13.93 3.07 4.28
N GLY A 265 -14.65 3.39 3.20
CA GLY A 265 -15.55 4.54 3.14
C GLY A 265 -16.89 4.19 2.50
N ASN A 266 -17.82 5.13 2.55
CA ASN A 266 -19.10 5.11 1.85
C ASN A 266 -19.24 6.40 1.03
N ASN A 267 -18.34 6.58 0.08
CA ASN A 267 -18.10 7.82 -0.64
C ASN A 267 -19.28 8.21 -1.54
N ALA A 268 -19.56 9.50 -1.62
CA ALA A 268 -20.66 10.03 -2.40
C ALA A 268 -20.19 11.12 -3.38
N ILE A 269 -20.88 11.22 -4.50
CA ILE A 269 -20.86 12.38 -5.39
C ILE A 269 -22.20 13.08 -5.25
N ILE A 270 -22.18 14.39 -4.98
CA ILE A 270 -23.37 15.24 -4.92
C ILE A 270 -23.46 15.96 -6.28
N VAL A 271 -24.61 15.83 -6.94
CA VAL A 271 -24.85 16.35 -8.28
C VAL A 271 -25.98 17.41 -8.23
N THR A 272 -25.59 18.66 -8.39
CA THR A 272 -26.51 19.81 -8.42
C THR A 272 -27.09 20.04 -9.82
N PRO A 273 -28.19 20.81 -9.97
CA PRO A 273 -28.78 21.07 -11.29
C PRO A 273 -27.82 21.68 -12.31
N ASP A 274 -26.84 22.47 -11.83
CA ASP A 274 -25.85 23.14 -12.68
C ASP A 274 -24.62 22.29 -12.98
N ALA A 275 -24.60 21.00 -12.58
CA ALA A 275 -23.46 20.12 -12.80
C ALA A 275 -23.27 19.81 -14.29
N ASP A 276 -22.01 19.72 -14.72
CA ASP A 276 -21.66 19.12 -16.01
C ASP A 276 -21.94 17.60 -15.97
N VAL A 277 -23.03 17.18 -16.60
CA VAL A 277 -23.49 15.79 -16.60
C VAL A 277 -22.44 14.86 -17.21
N LYS A 278 -21.75 15.27 -18.28
CA LYS A 278 -20.74 14.45 -18.94
C LYS A 278 -19.54 14.20 -18.01
N MET A 279 -19.02 15.23 -17.39
CA MET A 279 -17.91 15.13 -16.43
C MET A 279 -18.33 14.32 -15.20
N THR A 280 -19.55 14.56 -14.69
CA THR A 280 -20.13 13.81 -13.55
C THR A 280 -20.19 12.32 -13.85
N VAL A 281 -20.72 11.92 -15.01
CA VAL A 281 -20.84 10.51 -15.41
C VAL A 281 -19.46 9.85 -15.55
N MET A 282 -18.52 10.54 -16.21
CA MET A 282 -17.15 10.03 -16.35
C MET A 282 -16.48 9.81 -14.97
N GLY A 283 -16.57 10.80 -14.09
CA GLY A 283 -16.01 10.71 -12.72
C GLY A 283 -16.68 9.65 -11.86
N ALA A 284 -18.02 9.55 -11.93
CA ALA A 284 -18.79 8.58 -11.17
C ALA A 284 -18.50 7.14 -11.61
N VAL A 285 -18.47 6.88 -12.90
CA VAL A 285 -18.19 5.54 -13.44
C VAL A 285 -16.75 5.15 -13.17
N PHE A 286 -15.77 6.00 -13.46
CA PHE A 286 -14.36 5.73 -13.14
C PHE A 286 -14.16 5.47 -11.65
N GLY A 287 -14.73 6.31 -10.79
CA GLY A 287 -14.63 6.15 -9.33
C GLY A 287 -15.31 4.90 -8.80
N ALA A 288 -16.34 4.38 -9.48
CA ALA A 288 -17.07 3.19 -9.06
C ALA A 288 -16.41 1.89 -9.54
N VAL A 289 -15.89 1.84 -10.79
CA VAL A 289 -15.39 0.60 -11.39
C VAL A 289 -13.89 0.40 -11.23
N GLY A 290 -13.15 1.45 -10.90
CA GLY A 290 -11.71 1.37 -10.67
C GLY A 290 -11.37 0.26 -9.67
N THR A 291 -10.38 -0.57 -10.00
CA THR A 291 -9.97 -1.74 -9.21
C THR A 291 -11.15 -2.70 -8.92
N ALA A 292 -12.08 -2.82 -9.87
CA ALA A 292 -13.33 -3.58 -9.74
C ALA A 292 -14.16 -3.18 -8.49
N GLY A 293 -14.19 -1.88 -8.14
CA GLY A 293 -14.90 -1.35 -6.97
C GLY A 293 -14.24 -1.64 -5.62
N GLN A 294 -13.01 -2.16 -5.61
CA GLN A 294 -12.31 -2.60 -4.39
C GLN A 294 -11.40 -1.50 -3.81
N ARG A 295 -11.74 -0.22 -3.97
CA ARG A 295 -11.00 0.90 -3.36
C ARG A 295 -11.71 1.44 -2.11
N CYS A 296 -10.94 1.97 -1.18
CA CYS A 296 -11.47 2.77 -0.08
C CYS A 296 -12.22 4.01 -0.60
N THR A 297 -11.78 4.54 -1.75
CA THR A 297 -12.33 5.73 -2.42
C THR A 297 -13.39 5.42 -3.48
N SER A 298 -13.81 4.15 -3.68
CA SER A 298 -14.85 3.82 -4.67
C SER A 298 -16.10 4.64 -4.45
N THR A 299 -16.62 5.25 -5.52
CA THR A 299 -17.91 5.93 -5.49
C THR A 299 -19.01 4.91 -5.23
N ARG A 300 -19.75 5.08 -4.13
CA ARG A 300 -20.80 4.15 -3.69
C ARG A 300 -22.19 4.74 -3.74
N ARG A 301 -22.28 6.07 -3.72
CA ARG A 301 -23.53 6.78 -3.71
C ARG A 301 -23.48 7.96 -4.67
N LEU A 302 -24.56 8.14 -5.44
CA LEU A 302 -24.84 9.36 -6.19
C LEU A 302 -26.05 10.04 -5.56
N ILE A 303 -25.87 11.28 -5.08
CA ILE A 303 -26.95 12.12 -4.52
C ILE A 303 -27.27 13.16 -5.56
N ILE A 304 -28.30 12.89 -6.37
CA ILE A 304 -28.61 13.64 -7.57
C ILE A 304 -29.87 14.50 -7.31
N HIS A 305 -29.81 15.78 -7.71
CA HIS A 305 -30.96 16.66 -7.68
C HIS A 305 -32.08 16.13 -8.60
N GLU A 306 -33.32 16.26 -8.17
CA GLU A 306 -34.49 15.69 -8.89
C GLU A 306 -34.62 16.15 -10.33
N ASP A 307 -34.32 17.41 -10.64
CA ASP A 307 -34.45 18.02 -11.96
C ASP A 307 -33.57 17.32 -13.02
N ILE A 308 -32.42 16.79 -12.64
CA ILE A 308 -31.47 16.14 -13.55
C ILE A 308 -31.30 14.64 -13.30
N TYR A 309 -32.09 14.08 -12.38
CA TYR A 309 -31.97 12.68 -11.96
C TYR A 309 -32.07 11.70 -13.14
N ASN A 310 -33.07 11.83 -13.98
CA ASN A 310 -33.29 10.93 -15.12
C ASN A 310 -32.13 11.02 -16.13
N GLU A 311 -31.67 12.23 -16.43
CA GLU A 311 -30.57 12.46 -17.36
C GLU A 311 -29.29 11.79 -16.87
N VAL A 312 -28.90 12.02 -15.62
CA VAL A 312 -27.70 11.45 -15.03
C VAL A 312 -27.81 9.93 -14.92
N ARG A 313 -28.96 9.40 -14.45
CA ARG A 313 -29.21 7.96 -14.36
C ARG A 313 -29.04 7.27 -15.70
N ASP A 314 -29.67 7.77 -16.72
CA ASP A 314 -29.67 7.15 -18.07
C ASP A 314 -28.27 7.22 -18.70
N ALA A 315 -27.56 8.33 -18.49
CA ALA A 315 -26.18 8.48 -18.94
C ALA A 315 -25.20 7.53 -18.20
N VAL A 316 -25.35 7.35 -16.88
CA VAL A 316 -24.56 6.36 -16.09
C VAL A 316 -24.84 4.94 -16.59
N VAL A 317 -26.11 4.55 -16.76
CA VAL A 317 -26.49 3.23 -17.27
C VAL A 317 -25.88 2.98 -18.64
N ASN A 318 -25.92 3.99 -19.53
CA ASN A 318 -25.32 3.86 -20.85
C ASN A 318 -23.79 3.75 -20.81
N ALA A 319 -23.12 4.45 -19.91
CA ALA A 319 -21.68 4.34 -19.71
C ALA A 319 -21.28 2.94 -19.20
N TYR A 320 -22.03 2.37 -18.25
CA TYR A 320 -21.79 1.00 -17.74
C TYR A 320 -21.93 -0.07 -18.85
N LYS A 321 -22.84 0.09 -19.81
CA LYS A 321 -22.98 -0.84 -20.94
C LYS A 321 -21.74 -0.89 -21.86
N GLN A 322 -20.87 0.12 -21.79
CA GLN A 322 -19.66 0.21 -22.60
C GLN A 322 -18.44 -0.38 -21.91
N ILE A 323 -18.55 -0.76 -20.62
CA ILE A 323 -17.44 -1.32 -19.86
C ILE A 323 -17.13 -2.72 -20.37
N LYS A 324 -15.86 -2.93 -20.71
CA LYS A 324 -15.31 -4.23 -21.07
C LYS A 324 -14.64 -4.85 -19.86
N ILE A 325 -15.10 -6.02 -19.47
CA ILE A 325 -14.54 -6.79 -18.34
C ILE A 325 -13.75 -7.96 -18.92
N GLY A 326 -12.54 -8.20 -18.43
CA GLY A 326 -11.72 -9.31 -18.93
C GLY A 326 -10.32 -9.35 -18.32
N ASN A 327 -9.41 -10.01 -19.02
CA ASN A 327 -8.01 -10.10 -18.59
C ASN A 327 -7.40 -8.70 -18.45
N PRO A 328 -6.95 -8.29 -17.26
CA PRO A 328 -6.41 -6.95 -17.02
C PRO A 328 -5.11 -6.66 -17.79
N LEU A 329 -4.39 -7.69 -18.22
CA LEU A 329 -3.18 -7.54 -19.05
C LEU A 329 -3.49 -7.29 -20.52
N ASP A 330 -4.75 -7.43 -20.94
CA ASP A 330 -5.23 -6.98 -22.23
C ASP A 330 -5.76 -5.54 -22.11
N GLN A 331 -5.04 -4.60 -22.73
CA GLN A 331 -5.34 -3.17 -22.64
C GLN A 331 -6.68 -2.75 -23.26
N SER A 332 -7.34 -3.65 -23.98
CA SER A 332 -8.70 -3.40 -24.50
C SER A 332 -9.79 -3.55 -23.43
N ASN A 333 -9.48 -4.16 -22.29
CA ASN A 333 -10.38 -4.31 -21.16
C ASN A 333 -10.23 -3.16 -20.17
N HIS A 334 -11.36 -2.70 -19.63
CA HIS A 334 -11.42 -1.59 -18.69
C HIS A 334 -11.30 -2.07 -17.23
N VAL A 335 -11.87 -3.24 -16.92
CA VAL A 335 -12.00 -3.78 -15.56
C VAL A 335 -11.56 -5.25 -15.55
N GLY A 336 -10.74 -5.59 -14.59
CA GLY A 336 -10.33 -6.96 -14.33
C GLY A 336 -11.22 -7.65 -13.27
N PRO A 337 -10.83 -8.86 -12.81
CA PRO A 337 -11.56 -9.61 -11.79
C PRO A 337 -11.43 -8.97 -10.40
N VAL A 338 -12.34 -9.35 -9.49
CA VAL A 338 -12.14 -9.17 -8.03
C VAL A 338 -11.12 -10.17 -7.52
N ILE A 339 -10.53 -9.87 -6.35
CA ILE A 339 -9.33 -10.55 -5.85
C ILE A 339 -9.48 -12.07 -5.62
N ASP A 340 -10.65 -12.52 -5.13
CA ASP A 340 -10.87 -13.92 -4.77
C ASP A 340 -12.35 -14.30 -4.70
N LYS A 341 -12.61 -15.59 -4.44
CA LYS A 341 -13.95 -16.13 -4.30
C LYS A 341 -14.76 -15.48 -3.17
N LEU A 342 -14.11 -15.10 -2.07
CA LEU A 342 -14.78 -14.42 -0.96
C LEU A 342 -15.34 -13.05 -1.41
N ALA A 343 -14.59 -12.30 -2.22
CA ALA A 343 -15.05 -11.04 -2.77
C ALA A 343 -16.25 -11.24 -3.73
N VAL A 344 -16.24 -12.31 -4.55
CA VAL A 344 -17.37 -12.69 -5.40
C VAL A 344 -18.61 -12.99 -4.55
N ASP A 345 -18.45 -13.80 -3.50
CA ASP A 345 -19.57 -14.19 -2.63
C ASP A 345 -20.17 -12.99 -1.87
N MET A 346 -19.32 -12.07 -1.44
CA MET A 346 -19.77 -10.82 -0.81
C MET A 346 -20.56 -9.94 -1.78
N TYR A 347 -20.10 -9.84 -3.03
CA TYR A 347 -20.79 -9.08 -4.08
C TYR A 347 -22.16 -9.70 -4.40
N SER A 348 -22.22 -11.02 -4.62
CA SER A 348 -23.47 -11.72 -4.90
C SER A 348 -24.51 -11.57 -3.78
N LYS A 349 -24.07 -11.71 -2.52
CA LYS A 349 -24.95 -11.48 -1.36
C LYS A 349 -25.47 -10.05 -1.26
N ALA A 350 -24.68 -9.08 -1.69
CA ALA A 350 -25.13 -7.67 -1.71
C ALA A 350 -26.19 -7.44 -2.79
N LEU A 351 -26.02 -8.07 -3.98
CA LEU A 351 -27.03 -8.00 -5.04
C LEU A 351 -28.36 -8.66 -4.62
N ASP A 352 -28.29 -9.85 -4.00
CA ASP A 352 -29.48 -10.55 -3.51
C ASP A 352 -30.31 -9.66 -2.58
N LYS A 353 -29.66 -8.98 -1.64
CA LYS A 353 -30.32 -8.02 -0.72
C LYS A 353 -30.98 -6.85 -1.44
N VAL A 354 -30.34 -6.29 -2.45
CA VAL A 354 -30.91 -5.15 -3.21
C VAL A 354 -32.16 -5.54 -4.01
N VAL A 355 -32.26 -6.83 -4.41
CA VAL A 355 -33.43 -7.34 -5.11
C VAL A 355 -34.60 -7.62 -4.15
N GLU A 356 -34.30 -7.93 -2.87
CA GLU A 356 -35.30 -8.19 -1.83
C GLU A 356 -35.91 -6.90 -1.23
N GLU A 357 -35.19 -5.77 -1.28
CA GLU A 357 -35.66 -4.43 -0.84
C GLU A 357 -36.38 -3.68 -1.99
#